data_8ec4a5c7c8b257b91f1c65cb8eda9872
#
_entry.id   8ec4a5c7c8b257b91f1c65cb8eda9872
#
_cell.length_a   1.000
_cell.length_b   1.000
_cell.length_c   1.000
_cell.angle_alpha   90.00
_cell.angle_beta   90.00
_cell.angle_gamma   90.00
#
_symmetry.space_group_name_H-M   'P 1'
#
loop_
_entity.id
_entity.type
_entity.pdbx_description
1 polymer ?
#
loop_
_entity_poly.entity_id
_entity_poly.type
_entity_poly.pdbx_seq_one_letter_code
_entity_poly.pdbx_strand_id
1 'polypeptide(L)'
;MNTNKKNVLISSQKNFVNVIMILFFDTVSHLPEFCLIKDNKILFSKKILDDHDDKMSDCIVPIYIELEKKFKLGKKLKYLITVTGPGSYTALRVGIAFLSGLSISMKIPLIGIPCVDLFQYVINTNKKKSTAIYICSSNNQKFMCLYSQDTNECIINKVEKDEISYIFDTSVVNTLLTNDVSILVDPL
;
A
#
# COMPACT_ATOMS: atom_id res chain seq x y z
N MET A 1 -52.96 -1.83 -48.59
CA MET A 1 -51.50 -1.81 -48.53
C MET A 1 -51.05 -1.23 -47.17
N ASN A 2 -50.79 -2.09 -46.21
CA ASN A 2 -50.44 -1.73 -44.86
C ASN A 2 -48.96 -2.02 -44.66
N THR A 3 -48.13 -1.00 -44.48
CA THR A 3 -46.73 -1.13 -44.11
C THR A 3 -46.57 -0.90 -42.63
N ASN A 4 -46.43 -2.01 -41.89
CA ASN A 4 -46.06 -2.01 -40.48
C ASN A 4 -44.62 -1.51 -40.33
N LYS A 5 -44.44 -0.33 -39.74
CA LYS A 5 -43.16 0.12 -39.19
C LYS A 5 -43.00 -0.49 -37.77
N LYS A 6 -42.22 -1.55 -37.66
CA LYS A 6 -41.71 -2.03 -36.36
C LYS A 6 -40.71 -1.02 -35.85
N ASN A 7 -41.10 -0.25 -34.84
CA ASN A 7 -40.16 0.52 -34.01
C ASN A 7 -39.31 -0.46 -33.18
N VAL A 8 -38.07 -0.66 -33.58
CA VAL A 8 -37.07 -1.33 -32.78
C VAL A 8 -36.64 -0.34 -31.71
N LEU A 9 -37.18 -0.52 -30.51
CA LEU A 9 -36.65 0.13 -29.29
C LEU A 9 -35.27 -0.45 -29.01
N ILE A 10 -34.22 0.24 -29.43
CA ILE A 10 -32.88 -0.02 -29.00
C ILE A 10 -32.82 0.44 -27.53
N SER A 11 -33.02 -0.50 -26.61
CA SER A 11 -32.73 -0.29 -25.19
C SER A 11 -31.23 -0.02 -25.08
N SER A 12 -30.87 1.24 -24.89
CA SER A 12 -29.52 1.62 -24.49
C SER A 12 -29.27 1.02 -23.10
N GLN A 13 -28.71 -0.17 -23.06
CA GLN A 13 -28.07 -0.67 -21.86
C GLN A 13 -26.94 0.32 -21.55
N LYS A 14 -27.19 1.25 -20.63
CA LYS A 14 -26.15 1.97 -19.93
C LYS A 14 -25.32 0.91 -19.23
N ASN A 15 -24.22 0.52 -19.82
CA ASN A 15 -23.17 -0.20 -19.11
C ASN A 15 -22.77 0.70 -17.94
N PHE A 16 -23.32 0.43 -16.76
CA PHE A 16 -22.80 0.96 -15.51
C PHE A 16 -21.41 0.34 -15.34
N VAL A 17 -20.41 1.00 -15.87
CA VAL A 17 -19.04 0.73 -15.47
C VAL A 17 -19.02 1.01 -13.97
N ASN A 18 -19.00 -0.05 -13.18
CA ASN A 18 -18.86 0.06 -11.73
C ASN A 18 -17.51 0.71 -11.45
N VAL A 19 -17.50 2.01 -11.31
CA VAL A 19 -16.32 2.78 -10.98
C VAL A 19 -15.86 2.33 -9.60
N ILE A 20 -14.74 1.63 -9.55
CA ILE A 20 -14.14 1.15 -8.31
C ILE A 20 -13.25 2.26 -7.76
N MET A 21 -13.57 2.74 -6.56
CA MET A 21 -12.75 3.70 -5.83
C MET A 21 -12.24 3.06 -4.55
N ILE A 22 -10.94 3.12 -4.35
CA ILE A 22 -10.21 2.49 -3.26
C ILE A 22 -9.46 3.58 -2.51
N LEU A 23 -9.53 3.55 -1.19
CA LEU A 23 -8.62 4.29 -0.33
C LEU A 23 -7.55 3.32 0.17
N PHE A 24 -6.32 3.51 -0.26
CA PHE A 24 -5.15 2.80 0.22
C PHE A 24 -4.41 3.67 1.23
N PHE A 25 -4.00 3.07 2.34
CA PHE A 25 -3.21 3.73 3.35
C PHE A 25 -1.91 2.97 3.59
N ASP A 26 -0.81 3.57 3.16
CA ASP A 26 0.52 3.07 3.47
C ASP A 26 0.97 3.55 4.85
N THR A 27 1.24 2.60 5.73
CA THR A 27 1.72 2.84 7.10
C THR A 27 3.13 2.30 7.32
N VAL A 28 3.76 1.74 6.29
CA VAL A 28 5.09 1.08 6.39
C VAL A 28 6.19 1.96 5.83
N SER A 29 5.91 2.75 4.81
CA SER A 29 6.88 3.69 4.24
C SER A 29 7.38 4.69 5.28
N HIS A 30 8.58 5.20 5.05
CA HIS A 30 9.17 6.26 5.88
C HIS A 30 8.23 7.47 6.03
N LEU A 31 7.49 7.80 5.00
CA LEU A 31 6.46 8.83 5.02
C LEU A 31 5.10 8.19 4.71
N PRO A 32 4.31 7.85 5.75
CA PRO A 32 2.98 7.29 5.57
C PRO A 32 2.10 8.18 4.69
N GLU A 33 1.31 7.58 3.79
CA GLU A 33 0.49 8.36 2.88
C GLU A 33 -0.88 7.70 2.60
N PHE A 34 -1.86 8.54 2.31
CA PHE A 34 -3.10 8.13 1.69
C PHE A 34 -2.99 8.18 0.16
N CYS A 35 -3.41 7.10 -0.50
CA CYS A 35 -3.58 7.06 -1.94
C CYS A 35 -5.05 6.80 -2.27
N LEU A 36 -5.65 7.67 -3.06
CA LEU A 36 -6.98 7.46 -3.61
C LEU A 36 -6.82 6.89 -5.02
N ILE A 37 -7.32 5.67 -5.21
CA ILE A 37 -7.21 4.94 -6.48
C ILE A 37 -8.60 4.85 -7.11
N LYS A 38 -8.67 5.16 -8.39
CA LYS A 38 -9.89 5.04 -9.19
C LYS A 38 -9.58 4.38 -10.52
N ASP A 39 -10.29 3.32 -10.85
CA ASP A 39 -10.15 2.60 -12.13
C ASP A 39 -8.68 2.26 -12.45
N ASN A 40 -7.96 1.68 -11.47
CA ASN A 40 -6.55 1.29 -11.53
C ASN A 40 -5.55 2.45 -11.73
N LYS A 41 -5.96 3.69 -11.45
CA LYS A 41 -5.08 4.86 -11.52
C LYS A 41 -5.08 5.59 -10.18
N ILE A 42 -3.92 6.06 -9.78
CA ILE A 42 -3.81 6.95 -8.62
C ILE A 42 -4.44 8.29 -9.02
N LEU A 43 -5.54 8.62 -8.36
CA LEU A 43 -6.24 9.89 -8.54
C LEU A 43 -5.62 10.99 -7.68
N PHE A 44 -5.14 10.62 -6.51
CA PHE A 44 -4.57 11.54 -5.54
C PHE A 44 -3.73 10.77 -4.52
N SER A 45 -2.63 11.36 -4.07
CA SER A 45 -1.89 10.90 -2.91
C SER A 45 -1.57 12.07 -2.00
N LYS A 46 -1.52 11.81 -0.69
CA LYS A 46 -1.14 12.80 0.32
C LYS A 46 -0.39 12.12 1.45
N LYS A 47 0.81 12.63 1.72
CA LYS A 47 1.59 12.25 2.91
C LYS A 47 0.86 12.69 4.18
N ILE A 48 0.99 11.90 5.23
CA ILE A 48 0.34 12.14 6.51
C ILE A 48 1.20 13.04 7.40
N LEU A 49 2.51 12.87 7.29
CA LEU A 49 3.47 13.64 8.07
C LEU A 49 4.21 14.59 7.12
N ASP A 50 4.14 15.87 7.43
CA ASP A 50 4.90 16.90 6.73
C ASP A 50 6.22 17.18 7.47
N ASP A 51 6.27 16.93 8.79
CA ASP A 51 7.45 17.12 9.65
C ASP A 51 7.70 15.90 10.53
N HIS A 52 8.96 15.72 10.97
CA HIS A 52 9.37 14.60 11.83
C HIS A 52 8.77 14.65 13.23
N ASP A 53 8.30 15.81 13.67
CA ASP A 53 7.70 16.01 15.00
C ASP A 53 6.19 15.71 15.03
N ASP A 54 5.56 15.57 13.87
CA ASP A 54 4.12 15.29 13.77
C ASP A 54 3.82 13.85 14.18
N LYS A 55 2.74 13.70 14.96
CA LYS A 55 2.23 12.37 15.31
C LYS A 55 1.14 11.95 14.31
N MET A 56 1.30 10.77 13.74
CA MET A 56 0.32 10.23 12.80
C MET A 56 -1.11 10.19 13.39
N SER A 57 -1.24 9.95 14.70
CA SER A 57 -2.54 9.98 15.41
C SER A 57 -3.25 11.32 15.26
N ASP A 58 -2.52 12.42 15.22
CA ASP A 58 -3.05 13.76 15.22
C ASP A 58 -3.38 14.23 13.79
N CYS A 59 -2.65 13.71 12.78
CA CYS A 59 -2.75 14.12 11.39
C CYS A 59 -3.74 13.30 10.55
N ILE A 60 -3.93 12.01 10.88
CA ILE A 60 -4.69 11.08 10.04
C ILE A 60 -6.15 11.50 9.84
N VAL A 61 -6.84 11.94 10.91
CA VAL A 61 -8.26 12.32 10.85
C VAL A 61 -8.45 13.64 10.09
N PRO A 62 -7.70 14.73 10.38
CA PRO A 62 -7.79 15.96 9.61
C PRO A 62 -7.58 15.77 8.11
N ILE A 63 -6.56 14.99 7.71
CA ILE A 63 -6.27 14.71 6.30
C ILE A 63 -7.40 13.90 5.65
N TYR A 64 -7.93 12.90 6.36
CA TYR A 64 -9.07 12.16 5.84
C TYR A 64 -10.30 13.05 5.63
N ILE A 65 -10.59 13.97 6.56
CA ILE A 65 -11.69 14.94 6.43
C ILE A 65 -11.48 15.84 5.20
N GLU A 66 -10.27 16.28 4.94
CA GLU A 66 -9.93 17.03 3.73
C GLU A 66 -10.24 16.22 2.47
N LEU A 67 -9.79 14.96 2.42
CA LEU A 67 -10.07 14.04 1.31
C LEU A 67 -11.57 13.80 1.14
N GLU A 68 -12.31 13.57 2.24
CA GLU A 68 -13.76 13.38 2.21
C GLU A 68 -14.46 14.58 1.61
N LYS A 69 -14.12 15.79 2.05
CA LYS A 69 -14.70 17.04 1.52
C LYS A 69 -14.41 17.20 0.02
N LYS A 70 -13.18 16.94 -0.38
CA LYS A 70 -12.73 17.15 -1.76
C LYS A 70 -13.34 16.14 -2.75
N PHE A 71 -13.39 14.87 -2.37
CA PHE A 71 -13.75 13.78 -3.26
C PHE A 71 -15.13 13.16 -2.99
N LYS A 72 -15.78 13.50 -1.86
CA LYS A 72 -17.06 12.94 -1.41
C LYS A 72 -16.99 11.40 -1.33
N LEU A 73 -16.04 10.91 -0.53
CA LEU A 73 -15.65 9.50 -0.48
C LEU A 73 -16.75 8.59 0.04
N GLY A 74 -17.56 9.06 1.00
CA GLY A 74 -18.54 8.27 1.74
C GLY A 74 -19.53 7.44 0.92
N LYS A 75 -19.79 7.85 -0.34
CA LYS A 75 -20.65 7.09 -1.27
C LYS A 75 -19.93 6.41 -2.40
N LYS A 76 -18.64 6.73 -2.58
CA LYS A 76 -17.85 6.31 -3.75
C LYS A 76 -16.86 5.21 -3.42
N LEU A 77 -16.34 5.17 -2.19
CA LEU A 77 -15.42 4.14 -1.75
C LEU A 77 -16.08 2.77 -1.78
N LYS A 78 -15.36 1.80 -2.31
CA LYS A 78 -15.76 0.40 -2.37
C LYS A 78 -14.87 -0.47 -1.49
N TYR A 79 -13.62 -0.09 -1.34
CA TYR A 79 -12.62 -0.83 -0.56
C TYR A 79 -11.74 0.13 0.21
N LEU A 80 -11.34 -0.30 1.39
CA LEU A 80 -10.22 0.25 2.15
C LEU A 80 -9.09 -0.78 2.10
N ILE A 81 -7.88 -0.33 1.84
CA ILE A 81 -6.71 -1.22 1.78
C ILE A 81 -5.60 -0.61 2.64
N THR A 82 -4.91 -1.46 3.39
CA THR A 82 -3.74 -1.06 4.15
C THR A 82 -2.67 -2.13 4.14
N VAL A 83 -1.44 -1.73 4.43
CA VAL A 83 -0.34 -2.66 4.64
C VAL A 83 -0.40 -3.19 6.07
N THR A 84 -0.18 -4.50 6.25
CA THR A 84 -0.23 -5.15 7.58
C THR A 84 1.13 -5.35 8.23
N GLY A 85 2.20 -4.88 7.60
CA GLY A 85 3.57 -4.99 8.10
C GLY A 85 4.36 -6.13 7.46
N PRO A 86 5.60 -6.32 7.95
CA PRO A 86 6.20 -5.65 9.09
C PRO A 86 6.46 -4.16 8.89
N GLY A 87 6.60 -3.41 9.98
CA GLY A 87 6.83 -1.96 9.95
C GLY A 87 6.71 -1.33 11.34
N SER A 88 6.55 -0.02 11.38
CA SER A 88 6.34 0.70 12.64
C SER A 88 5.09 0.21 13.36
N TYR A 89 5.27 -0.36 14.56
CA TYR A 89 4.17 -0.91 15.35
C TYR A 89 3.08 0.11 15.67
N THR A 90 3.48 1.33 16.02
CA THR A 90 2.54 2.42 16.31
C THR A 90 1.79 2.85 15.05
N ALA A 91 2.50 3.04 13.95
CA ALA A 91 1.89 3.46 12.69
C ALA A 91 0.88 2.43 12.16
N LEU A 92 1.25 1.15 12.20
CA LEU A 92 0.37 0.05 11.80
C LEU A 92 -0.92 0.04 12.65
N ARG A 93 -0.81 0.15 13.98
CA ARG A 93 -1.97 0.13 14.87
C ARG A 93 -2.90 1.32 14.64
N VAL A 94 -2.34 2.52 14.55
CA VAL A 94 -3.12 3.74 14.32
C VAL A 94 -3.84 3.64 12.98
N GLY A 95 -3.14 3.23 11.93
CA GLY A 95 -3.72 3.10 10.59
C GLY A 95 -4.80 2.04 10.51
N ILE A 96 -4.54 0.85 11.05
CA ILE A 96 -5.52 -0.26 11.04
C ILE A 96 -6.75 0.11 11.88
N ALA A 97 -6.57 0.70 13.07
CA ALA A 97 -7.69 1.12 13.92
C ALA A 97 -8.57 2.16 13.24
N PHE A 98 -7.94 3.18 12.62
CA PHE A 98 -8.65 4.21 11.87
C PHE A 98 -9.46 3.61 10.69
N LEU A 99 -8.82 2.79 9.85
CA LEU A 99 -9.50 2.18 8.72
C LEU A 99 -10.56 1.16 9.14
N SER A 100 -10.37 0.45 10.25
CA SER A 100 -11.39 -0.44 10.82
C SER A 100 -12.63 0.34 11.24
N GLY A 101 -12.46 1.50 11.88
CA GLY A 101 -13.57 2.39 12.23
C GLY A 101 -14.32 2.88 10.98
N LEU A 102 -13.60 3.26 9.93
CA LEU A 102 -14.20 3.64 8.65
C LEU A 102 -14.94 2.47 7.99
N SER A 103 -14.33 1.28 7.97
CA SER A 103 -14.92 0.07 7.41
C SER A 103 -16.27 -0.26 8.03
N ILE A 104 -16.33 -0.23 9.36
CA ILE A 104 -17.56 -0.47 10.12
C ILE A 104 -18.61 0.61 9.83
N SER A 105 -18.21 1.87 9.90
CA SER A 105 -19.11 3.03 9.70
C SER A 105 -19.69 3.06 8.29
N MET A 106 -18.87 2.81 7.28
CA MET A 106 -19.25 2.88 5.86
C MET A 106 -19.79 1.55 5.33
N LYS A 107 -19.68 0.45 6.09
CA LYS A 107 -20.05 -0.91 5.68
C LYS A 107 -19.35 -1.34 4.39
N ILE A 108 -18.07 -1.04 4.26
CA ILE A 108 -17.22 -1.44 3.15
C ILE A 108 -16.05 -2.30 3.66
N PRO A 109 -15.56 -3.26 2.85
CA PRO A 109 -14.49 -4.15 3.29
C PRO A 109 -13.16 -3.40 3.48
N LEU A 110 -12.42 -3.81 4.52
CA LEU A 110 -11.02 -3.48 4.75
C LEU A 110 -10.16 -4.69 4.38
N ILE A 111 -9.18 -4.47 3.53
CA ILE A 111 -8.24 -5.49 3.05
C ILE A 111 -6.85 -5.14 3.58
N GLY A 112 -6.24 -6.10 4.27
CA GLY A 112 -4.84 -6.01 4.68
C GLY A 112 -3.94 -6.71 3.68
N ILE A 113 -2.86 -6.05 3.26
CA ILE A 113 -1.85 -6.63 2.35
C ILE A 113 -0.53 -6.72 3.14
N PRO A 114 0.06 -7.92 3.28
CA PRO A 114 1.40 -8.06 3.83
C PRO A 114 2.41 -7.26 3.02
N CYS A 115 3.35 -6.61 3.70
CA CYS A 115 4.37 -5.81 3.04
C CYS A 115 5.20 -6.62 2.03
N VAL A 116 5.44 -7.90 2.36
CA VAL A 116 6.13 -8.85 1.47
C VAL A 116 5.44 -9.02 0.14
N ASP A 117 4.11 -9.13 0.12
CA ASP A 117 3.35 -9.35 -1.11
C ASP A 117 3.49 -8.17 -2.07
N LEU A 118 3.56 -6.94 -1.53
CA LEU A 118 3.81 -5.75 -2.35
C LEU A 118 5.21 -5.78 -2.97
N PHE A 119 6.22 -6.11 -2.18
CA PHE A 119 7.60 -6.22 -2.69
C PHE A 119 7.75 -7.37 -3.67
N GLN A 120 7.15 -8.52 -3.40
CA GLN A 120 7.16 -9.67 -4.30
C GLN A 120 6.54 -9.32 -5.66
N TYR A 121 5.46 -8.55 -5.67
CA TYR A 121 4.87 -8.05 -6.91
C TYR A 121 5.86 -7.17 -7.69
N VAL A 122 6.57 -6.27 -7.02
CA VAL A 122 7.59 -5.41 -7.64
C VAL A 122 8.76 -6.23 -8.20
N ILE A 123 9.22 -7.26 -7.45
CA ILE A 123 10.30 -8.15 -7.89
C ILE A 123 9.88 -8.91 -9.15
N ASN A 124 8.71 -9.52 -9.15
CA ASN A 124 8.21 -10.32 -10.27
C ASN A 124 8.01 -9.49 -11.54
N THR A 125 7.50 -8.26 -11.40
CA THR A 125 7.31 -7.35 -12.53
C THR A 125 8.63 -6.90 -13.15
N ASN A 126 9.68 -6.73 -12.34
CA ASN A 126 10.97 -6.26 -12.80
C ASN A 126 11.95 -7.38 -13.16
N LYS A 127 11.57 -8.67 -13.05
CA LYS A 127 12.41 -9.86 -13.33
C LYS A 127 13.74 -9.84 -12.60
N LYS A 128 13.78 -9.37 -11.37
CA LYS A 128 15.00 -9.26 -10.57
C LYS A 128 15.33 -10.60 -9.92
N LYS A 129 16.56 -11.10 -10.11
CA LYS A 129 16.95 -12.49 -9.77
C LYS A 129 17.16 -12.71 -8.28
N SER A 130 17.93 -11.88 -7.63
CA SER A 130 18.21 -12.02 -6.19
C SER A 130 17.91 -10.70 -5.50
N THR A 131 16.92 -10.68 -4.64
CA THR A 131 16.44 -9.45 -4.03
C THR A 131 16.36 -9.63 -2.53
N ALA A 132 16.98 -8.74 -1.78
CA ALA A 132 16.71 -8.56 -0.36
C ALA A 132 15.62 -7.50 -0.17
N ILE A 133 14.71 -7.78 0.72
CA ILE A 133 13.73 -6.81 1.21
C ILE A 133 14.14 -6.49 2.65
N TYR A 134 14.44 -5.24 2.90
CA TYR A 134 14.82 -4.77 4.23
C TYR A 134 13.84 -3.71 4.69
N ILE A 135 13.27 -3.93 5.86
CA ILE A 135 12.27 -3.04 6.45
C ILE A 135 12.74 -2.63 7.85
N CYS A 136 12.90 -1.34 8.05
CA CYS A 136 13.19 -0.75 9.35
C CYS A 136 11.91 -0.21 9.99
N SER A 137 11.69 -0.52 11.25
CA SER A 137 10.61 0.05 12.05
C SER A 137 11.15 1.23 12.87
N SER A 138 10.26 2.13 13.28
CA SER A 138 10.58 3.31 14.11
C SER A 138 11.30 2.99 15.44
N ASN A 139 11.20 1.75 15.92
CA ASN A 139 11.89 1.27 17.14
C ASN A 139 13.20 0.55 16.81
N ASN A 140 13.85 0.85 15.68
CA ASN A 140 15.05 0.16 15.20
C ASN A 140 14.91 -1.37 15.07
N GLN A 141 13.71 -1.89 15.06
CA GLN A 141 13.50 -3.29 14.71
C GLN A 141 13.67 -3.44 13.21
N LYS A 142 14.49 -4.38 12.82
CA LYS A 142 14.87 -4.65 11.44
C LYS A 142 14.33 -5.99 11.02
N PHE A 143 13.75 -6.00 9.84
CA PHE A 143 13.18 -7.21 9.25
C PHE A 143 13.81 -7.38 7.87
N MET A 144 14.18 -8.61 7.56
CA MET A 144 14.74 -8.93 6.25
C MET A 144 14.04 -10.15 5.67
N CYS A 145 13.81 -10.10 4.38
CA CYS A 145 13.44 -11.24 3.58
C CYS A 145 14.40 -11.36 2.39
N LEU A 146 14.92 -12.56 2.19
CA LEU A 146 15.66 -12.92 0.99
C LEU A 146 14.69 -13.60 0.04
N TYR A 147 14.52 -13.02 -1.13
CA TYR A 147 13.72 -13.60 -2.19
C TYR A 147 14.64 -14.36 -3.16
N SER A 148 14.36 -15.63 -3.35
CA SER A 148 14.97 -16.47 -4.38
C SER A 148 13.96 -16.80 -5.46
N GLN A 149 14.36 -16.63 -6.72
CA GLN A 149 13.49 -17.06 -7.83
C GLN A 149 13.29 -18.57 -7.91
N ASP A 150 14.26 -19.34 -7.41
CA ASP A 150 14.23 -20.80 -7.49
C ASP A 150 13.15 -21.39 -6.57
N THR A 151 12.93 -20.82 -5.40
CA THR A 151 11.93 -21.27 -4.44
C THR A 151 10.62 -20.49 -4.51
N ASN A 152 10.64 -19.30 -5.09
CA ASN A 152 9.53 -18.33 -5.08
C ASN A 152 8.98 -18.04 -3.66
N GLU A 153 9.84 -18.21 -2.67
CA GLU A 153 9.49 -18.01 -1.26
C GLU A 153 10.18 -16.76 -0.71
N CYS A 154 9.48 -16.07 0.17
CA CYS A 154 9.99 -14.94 0.90
C CYS A 154 9.62 -15.09 2.37
N ILE A 155 10.59 -15.46 3.20
CA ILE A 155 10.41 -15.60 4.64
C ILE A 155 10.99 -14.37 5.31
N ILE A 156 10.16 -13.63 6.05
CA ILE A 156 10.63 -12.48 6.81
C ILE A 156 11.17 -12.96 8.16
N ASN A 157 12.41 -12.58 8.43
CA ASN A 157 13.04 -12.75 9.73
C ASN A 157 13.34 -11.39 10.36
N LYS A 158 13.23 -11.33 11.69
CA LYS A 158 13.82 -10.22 12.45
C LYS A 158 15.32 -10.40 12.44
N VAL A 159 16.06 -9.35 12.11
CA VAL A 159 17.51 -9.39 11.98
C VAL A 159 18.18 -8.37 12.89
N GLU A 160 19.36 -8.71 13.40
CA GLU A 160 20.22 -7.80 14.14
C GLU A 160 21.17 -7.05 13.18
N LYS A 161 21.75 -5.97 13.67
CA LYS A 161 22.55 -5.06 12.81
C LYS A 161 23.72 -5.76 12.11
N ASP A 162 24.36 -6.70 12.79
CA ASP A 162 25.57 -7.37 12.31
C ASP A 162 25.27 -8.42 11.22
N GLU A 163 24.04 -8.96 11.19
CA GLU A 163 23.61 -9.91 10.18
C GLU A 163 23.39 -9.24 8.81
N ILE A 164 23.12 -7.93 8.80
CA ILE A 164 22.84 -7.18 7.58
C ILE A 164 24.12 -7.01 6.76
N SER A 165 25.24 -6.63 7.38
CA SER A 165 26.53 -6.47 6.71
C SER A 165 26.98 -7.77 6.06
N TYR A 166 26.81 -8.91 6.74
CA TYR A 166 27.18 -10.21 6.19
C TYR A 166 26.42 -10.56 4.90
N ILE A 167 25.17 -10.21 4.79
CA ILE A 167 24.36 -10.53 3.61
C ILE A 167 24.75 -9.68 2.40
N PHE A 168 25.16 -8.44 2.61
CA PHE A 168 25.67 -7.57 1.56
C PHE A 168 27.06 -7.95 1.09
N ASP A 169 27.93 -8.41 2.01
CA ASP A 169 29.29 -8.81 1.69
C ASP A 169 29.37 -10.11 0.87
N THR A 170 28.35 -10.95 0.92
CA THR A 170 28.40 -12.27 0.25
C THR A 170 28.01 -12.25 -1.23
N SER A 171 27.82 -11.08 -1.84
CA SER A 171 27.45 -10.89 -3.26
C SER A 171 26.24 -11.71 -3.77
N VAL A 172 25.44 -12.25 -2.85
CA VAL A 172 24.27 -13.06 -3.16
C VAL A 172 23.08 -12.19 -3.58
N VAL A 173 23.07 -10.92 -3.17
CA VAL A 173 21.95 -10.00 -3.40
C VAL A 173 22.30 -8.96 -4.46
N ASN A 174 21.54 -8.96 -5.54
CA ASN A 174 21.71 -8.00 -6.64
C ASN A 174 20.81 -6.77 -6.54
N THR A 175 19.83 -6.81 -5.66
CA THR A 175 18.84 -5.72 -5.52
C THR A 175 18.38 -5.63 -4.07
N LEU A 176 18.35 -4.42 -3.55
CA LEU A 176 17.75 -4.10 -2.26
C LEU A 176 16.47 -3.31 -2.45
N LEU A 177 15.39 -3.76 -1.79
CA LEU A 177 14.15 -3.00 -1.63
C LEU A 177 14.01 -2.64 -0.16
N THR A 178 13.90 -1.35 0.15
CA THR A 178 13.84 -0.90 1.54
C THR A 178 12.90 0.29 1.71
N ASN A 179 12.35 0.43 2.90
CA ASN A 179 11.68 1.63 3.38
C ASN A 179 12.63 2.58 4.14
N ASP A 180 13.88 2.18 4.33
CA ASP A 180 14.90 2.95 5.04
C ASP A 180 15.79 3.70 4.05
N VAL A 181 15.57 5.01 3.94
CA VAL A 181 16.30 5.87 3.01
C VAL A 181 17.77 6.06 3.44
N SER A 182 18.09 5.88 4.71
CA SER A 182 19.45 6.06 5.23
C SER A 182 20.44 5.04 4.68
N ILE A 183 19.97 3.84 4.35
CA ILE A 183 20.80 2.77 3.75
C ILE A 183 21.22 3.09 2.32
N LEU A 184 20.46 3.95 1.61
CA LEU A 184 20.76 4.34 0.24
C LEU A 184 21.83 5.42 0.14
N VAL A 185 22.16 6.08 1.25
CA VAL A 185 23.09 7.22 1.33
C VAL A 185 24.50 6.80 1.73
N ASP A 186 24.63 5.69 2.47
CA ASP A 186 25.91 5.07 2.81
C ASP A 186 26.07 3.76 2.04
N PRO A 187 26.72 3.78 0.87
CA PRO A 187 27.19 2.53 0.27
C PRO A 187 28.26 1.96 1.20
N LEU A 188 28.00 0.78 1.73
CA LEU A 188 28.97 -0.03 2.48
C LEU A 188 30.26 -0.27 1.66
#